data_d1373e7a2f15488e54c732f503d559bb
#
_entry.id   d1373e7a2f15488e54c732f503d559bb
#
_cell.length_a   1.000
_cell.length_b   1.000
_cell.length_c   1.000
_cell.angle_alpha   90.00
_cell.angle_beta   90.00
_cell.angle_gamma   90.00
#
_symmetry.space_group_name_H-M   'P 1'
#
loop_
_entity.id
_entity.type
_entity.pdbx_description
1 polymer ?
#
loop_
_entity_poly.entity_id
_entity_poly.type
_entity_poly.pdbx_seq_one_letter_code
_entity_poly.pdbx_strand_id
1 'polypeptide(L)'
;AERAVNDYLNELLETKEKDYVLASDTDSLYVTLDSLVEKVGLTDTKKIINFMDKVCDGKIQDVIDKCYGELAVYVNAFEQKMVMKREVLADVGIWTGKKHYILNVHNSEGVQYEEPKLKIMGIEAVKSSTPEHCRNALKKAFKIVVNGTEDDVIEYIETVSYTHLRAHET
;
A
#
# COMPACT_ATOMS: atom_id res chain seq x y z
N ALA A 1 16.22 8.79 0.35
CA ALA A 1 15.00 8.70 1.16
C ALA A 1 14.84 7.31 1.77
N GLU A 2 14.88 6.20 1.00
CA GLU A 2 14.71 4.81 1.50
C GLU A 2 15.60 4.49 2.71
N ARG A 3 16.92 4.67 2.56
CA ARG A 3 17.87 4.42 3.66
C ARG A 3 17.57 5.26 4.91
N ALA A 4 17.28 6.54 4.72
CA ALA A 4 17.01 7.44 5.84
C ALA A 4 15.72 7.07 6.59
N VAL A 5 14.69 6.61 5.88
CA VAL A 5 13.44 6.10 6.49
C VAL A 5 13.70 4.81 7.25
N ASN A 6 14.47 3.87 6.69
CA ASN A 6 14.86 2.64 7.38
C ASN A 6 15.68 2.92 8.64
N ASP A 7 16.69 3.79 8.56
CA ASP A 7 17.54 4.16 9.69
C ASP A 7 16.71 4.80 10.81
N TYR A 8 15.82 5.73 10.47
CA TYR A 8 14.91 6.36 11.41
C TYR A 8 13.96 5.37 12.10
N LEU A 9 13.35 4.45 11.33
CA LEU A 9 12.44 3.44 11.91
C LEU A 9 13.19 2.42 12.77
N ASN A 10 14.40 2.03 12.39
CA ASN A 10 15.24 1.16 13.21
C ASN A 10 15.61 1.82 14.53
N GLU A 11 15.95 3.11 14.54
CA GLU A 11 16.20 3.87 15.76
C GLU A 11 14.93 3.98 16.63
N LEU A 12 13.80 4.39 16.05
CA LEU A 12 12.54 4.58 16.77
C LEU A 12 12.00 3.28 17.39
N LEU A 13 12.17 2.16 16.69
CA LEU A 13 11.64 0.85 17.09
C LEU A 13 12.68 -0.02 17.82
N GLU A 14 13.90 0.50 18.01
CA GLU A 14 15.01 -0.21 18.66
C GLU A 14 15.36 -1.54 17.98
N THR A 15 15.21 -1.57 16.65
CA THR A 15 15.57 -2.70 15.80
C THR A 15 16.92 -2.48 15.13
N LYS A 16 17.53 -3.54 14.61
CA LYS A 16 18.81 -3.46 13.90
C LYS A 16 18.64 -4.02 12.49
N GLU A 17 19.00 -3.21 11.51
CA GLU A 17 19.06 -3.60 10.09
C GLU A 17 17.75 -4.22 9.55
N LYS A 18 16.60 -3.88 10.17
CA LYS A 18 15.29 -4.29 9.66
C LYS A 18 14.92 -3.41 8.48
N ASP A 19 14.51 -4.03 7.39
CA ASP A 19 14.00 -3.32 6.23
C ASP A 19 12.49 -3.06 6.40
N TYR A 20 12.13 -1.79 6.48
CA TYR A 20 10.76 -1.32 6.57
C TYR A 20 10.23 -0.82 5.22
N VAL A 21 11.12 -0.62 4.25
CA VAL A 21 10.73 -0.22 2.89
C VAL A 21 10.50 -1.45 2.03
N LEU A 22 9.25 -1.85 1.88
CA LEU A 22 8.84 -3.05 1.14
C LEU A 22 9.12 -2.94 -0.36
N ALA A 23 8.99 -1.74 -0.92
CA ALA A 23 9.24 -1.46 -2.32
C ALA A 23 9.50 0.03 -2.53
N SER A 24 10.26 0.36 -3.57
CA SER A 24 10.41 1.71 -4.08
C SER A 24 10.26 1.72 -5.60
N ASP A 25 9.63 2.75 -6.15
CA ASP A 25 9.50 2.92 -7.59
C ASP A 25 9.59 4.40 -7.94
N THR A 26 10.69 4.78 -8.58
CA THR A 26 11.03 6.11 -9.08
C THR A 26 10.89 7.22 -8.03
N ASP A 27 9.67 7.60 -7.68
CA ASP A 27 9.30 8.72 -6.82
C ASP A 27 8.36 8.30 -5.67
N SER A 28 8.23 7.00 -5.40
CA SER A 28 7.39 6.48 -4.32
C SER A 28 8.12 5.47 -3.44
N LEU A 29 7.76 5.45 -2.15
CA LEU A 29 8.19 4.48 -1.15
C LEU A 29 6.97 3.79 -0.55
N TYR A 30 7.05 2.47 -0.40
CA TYR A 30 6.06 1.65 0.30
C TYR A 30 6.68 1.17 1.60
N VAL A 31 6.17 1.68 2.72
CA VAL A 31 6.75 1.46 4.03
C VAL A 31 5.79 0.65 4.90
N THR A 32 6.26 -0.44 5.52
CA THR A 32 5.47 -1.14 6.56
C THR A 32 5.66 -0.46 7.90
N LEU A 33 4.54 -0.27 8.61
CA LEU A 33 4.50 0.31 9.95
C LEU A 33 3.92 -0.67 10.98
N ASP A 34 3.83 -1.96 10.66
CA ASP A 34 3.24 -3.00 11.52
C ASP A 34 3.90 -3.02 12.90
N SER A 35 5.23 -3.02 12.94
CA SER A 35 5.97 -3.00 14.21
C SER A 35 5.70 -1.75 15.05
N LEU A 36 5.37 -0.63 14.43
CA LEU A 36 4.97 0.59 15.15
C LEU A 36 3.56 0.45 15.72
N VAL A 37 2.62 -0.14 14.96
CA VAL A 37 1.26 -0.43 15.43
C VAL A 37 1.31 -1.37 16.62
N GLU A 38 2.10 -2.44 16.54
CA GLU A 38 2.32 -3.40 17.62
C GLU A 38 2.90 -2.73 18.89
N LYS A 39 3.94 -1.89 18.73
CA LYS A 39 4.58 -1.18 19.84
C LYS A 39 3.62 -0.23 20.57
N VAL A 40 2.71 0.41 19.83
CA VAL A 40 1.70 1.34 20.38
C VAL A 40 0.50 0.59 20.98
N GLY A 41 0.23 -0.65 20.57
CA GLY A 41 -0.83 -1.49 21.12
C GLY A 41 -2.25 -1.04 20.76
N LEU A 42 -2.42 -0.31 19.66
CA LEU A 42 -3.73 0.07 19.16
C LEU A 42 -4.39 -1.11 18.43
N THR A 43 -5.67 -1.35 18.70
CA THR A 43 -6.45 -2.43 18.09
C THR A 43 -7.60 -1.94 17.19
N ASP A 44 -8.03 -0.70 17.39
CA ASP A 44 -9.10 -0.09 16.59
C ASP A 44 -8.54 0.46 15.28
N THR A 45 -9.00 -0.04 14.15
CA THR A 45 -8.51 0.32 12.80
C THR A 45 -8.59 1.83 12.56
N LYS A 46 -9.66 2.50 12.94
CA LYS A 46 -9.80 3.94 12.72
C LYS A 46 -8.79 4.74 13.54
N LYS A 47 -8.51 4.30 14.77
CA LYS A 47 -7.50 4.93 15.64
C LYS A 47 -6.10 4.67 15.09
N ILE A 48 -5.83 3.47 14.58
CA ILE A 48 -4.57 3.12 13.92
C ILE A 48 -4.34 4.03 12.73
N ILE A 49 -5.30 4.15 11.81
CA ILE A 49 -5.18 4.98 10.61
C ILE A 49 -4.95 6.44 10.98
N ASN A 50 -5.71 7.00 11.92
CA ASN A 50 -5.53 8.38 12.38
C ASN A 50 -4.16 8.61 13.05
N PHE A 51 -3.65 7.64 13.77
CA PHE A 51 -2.33 7.70 14.39
C PHE A 51 -1.23 7.65 13.31
N MET A 52 -1.33 6.70 12.36
CA MET A 52 -0.37 6.57 11.26
C MET A 52 -0.37 7.79 10.35
N ASP A 53 -1.52 8.39 10.08
CA ASP A 53 -1.64 9.62 9.33
C ASP A 53 -0.76 10.74 9.95
N LYS A 54 -0.88 10.94 11.25
CA LYS A 54 -0.09 11.93 11.99
C LYS A 54 1.41 11.60 12.03
N VAL A 55 1.76 10.32 12.15
CA VAL A 55 3.17 9.88 12.14
C VAL A 55 3.80 10.12 10.77
N CYS A 56 3.08 9.78 9.71
CA CYS A 56 3.56 9.97 8.34
C CYS A 56 3.70 11.46 8.00
N ASP A 57 2.65 12.26 8.26
CA ASP A 57 2.65 13.70 7.94
C ASP A 57 3.62 14.52 8.81
N GLY A 58 3.99 14.00 9.99
CA GLY A 58 4.98 14.64 10.86
C GLY A 58 6.36 13.99 10.72
N LYS A 59 6.58 12.93 11.48
CA LYS A 59 7.92 12.37 11.69
C LYS A 59 8.58 11.78 10.44
N ILE A 60 7.82 11.03 9.64
CA ILE A 60 8.37 10.44 8.41
C ILE A 60 8.57 11.54 7.36
N GLN A 61 7.66 12.51 7.27
CA GLN A 61 7.81 13.65 6.38
C GLN A 61 9.06 14.47 6.72
N ASP A 62 9.32 14.76 8.00
CA ASP A 62 10.52 15.49 8.44
C ASP A 62 11.81 14.78 7.98
N VAL A 63 11.86 13.44 8.06
CA VAL A 63 13.00 12.64 7.60
C VAL A 63 13.19 12.76 6.07
N ILE A 64 12.10 12.69 5.32
CA ILE A 64 12.12 12.81 3.86
C ILE A 64 12.55 14.21 3.44
N ASP A 65 12.00 15.25 4.04
CA ASP A 65 12.32 16.65 3.72
C ASP A 65 13.78 16.99 4.02
N LYS A 66 14.30 16.49 5.16
CA LYS A 66 15.72 16.60 5.48
C LYS A 66 16.59 15.92 4.42
N CYS A 67 16.22 14.71 4.01
CA CYS A 67 16.94 13.96 2.98
C CYS A 67 16.97 14.69 1.63
N TYR A 68 15.88 15.32 1.24
CA TYR A 68 15.83 16.15 0.02
C TYR A 68 16.63 17.44 0.14
N GLY A 69 16.66 18.06 1.32
CA GLY A 69 17.52 19.20 1.61
C GLY A 69 19.01 18.84 1.45
N GLU A 70 19.43 17.72 2.05
CA GLU A 70 20.80 17.21 1.92
C GLU A 70 21.16 16.87 0.48
N LEU A 71 20.24 16.26 -0.27
CA LEU A 71 20.43 15.96 -1.68
C LEU A 71 20.59 17.25 -2.50
N ALA A 72 19.78 18.28 -2.26
CA ALA A 72 19.87 19.55 -2.96
C ALA A 72 21.25 20.22 -2.77
N VAL A 73 21.77 20.16 -1.54
CA VAL A 73 23.14 20.63 -1.24
C VAL A 73 24.18 19.79 -1.99
N TYR A 74 24.05 18.47 -1.93
CA TYR A 74 25.00 17.54 -2.58
C TYR A 74 25.10 17.74 -4.09
N VAL A 75 23.96 17.96 -4.77
CA VAL A 75 23.93 18.18 -6.23
C VAL A 75 24.11 19.66 -6.61
N ASN A 76 24.39 20.53 -5.64
CA ASN A 76 24.49 21.98 -5.83
C ASN A 76 23.28 22.58 -6.56
N ALA A 77 22.08 22.18 -6.16
CA ALA A 77 20.84 22.69 -6.73
C ALA A 77 20.62 24.16 -6.35
N PHE A 78 20.12 24.95 -7.28
CA PHE A 78 19.79 26.36 -7.04
C PHE A 78 18.72 26.51 -5.96
N GLU A 79 17.74 25.59 -5.94
CA GLU A 79 16.63 25.55 -5.01
C GLU A 79 16.15 24.11 -4.81
N GLN A 80 15.77 23.75 -3.57
CA GLN A 80 15.13 22.48 -3.27
C GLN A 80 13.63 22.56 -3.65
N LYS A 81 13.19 21.75 -4.63
CA LYS A 81 11.80 21.67 -5.13
C LYS A 81 11.17 20.30 -5.06
N MET A 82 11.93 19.29 -4.60
CA MET A 82 11.43 17.94 -4.50
C MET A 82 10.48 17.82 -3.30
N VAL A 83 9.29 17.29 -3.55
CA VAL A 83 8.28 17.06 -2.53
C VAL A 83 7.78 15.63 -2.67
N MET A 84 7.85 14.85 -1.59
CA MET A 84 7.20 13.54 -1.48
C MET A 84 6.27 13.60 -0.28
N LYS A 85 4.98 13.39 -0.52
CA LYS A 85 3.95 13.39 0.52
C LYS A 85 3.34 12.00 0.65
N ARG A 86 2.76 11.71 1.83
CA ARG A 86 1.99 10.50 2.01
C ARG A 86 0.78 10.51 1.07
N GLU A 87 0.67 9.49 0.23
CA GLU A 87 -0.43 9.30 -0.71
C GLU A 87 -1.54 8.44 -0.11
N VAL A 88 -1.20 7.24 0.37
CA VAL A 88 -2.18 6.29 0.90
C VAL A 88 -1.76 5.68 2.22
N LEU A 89 -2.77 5.28 3.03
CA LEU A 89 -2.63 4.35 4.15
C LEU A 89 -3.51 3.13 3.87
N ALA A 90 -2.92 1.96 3.91
CA ALA A 90 -3.55 0.68 3.68
C ALA A 90 -3.22 -0.28 4.82
N ASP A 91 -4.14 -1.17 5.17
CA ASP A 91 -3.92 -2.24 6.16
C ASP A 91 -3.37 -3.51 5.51
N VAL A 92 -3.70 -3.74 4.24
CA VAL A 92 -3.18 -4.88 3.47
C VAL A 92 -2.56 -4.40 2.16
N GLY A 93 -1.38 -4.91 1.85
CA GLY A 93 -0.70 -4.69 0.59
C GLY A 93 -0.12 -5.99 0.02
N ILE A 94 -0.39 -6.28 -1.25
CA ILE A 94 0.08 -7.47 -1.95
C ILE A 94 0.79 -7.03 -3.23
N TRP A 95 2.07 -7.36 -3.35
CA TRP A 95 2.88 -7.10 -4.54
C TRP A 95 3.09 -8.40 -5.31
N THR A 96 2.65 -8.44 -6.55
CA THR A 96 2.84 -9.59 -7.45
C THR A 96 4.02 -9.42 -8.39
N GLY A 97 4.57 -8.22 -8.43
CA GLY A 97 5.74 -7.88 -9.24
C GLY A 97 5.98 -6.37 -9.30
N LYS A 98 7.00 -5.95 -10.03
CA LYS A 98 7.30 -4.53 -10.21
C LYS A 98 6.13 -3.81 -10.87
N LYS A 99 5.63 -2.75 -10.22
CA LYS A 99 4.45 -1.97 -10.66
C LYS A 99 3.13 -2.76 -10.69
N HIS A 100 3.07 -3.92 -10.02
CA HIS A 100 1.88 -4.76 -9.92
C HIS A 100 1.56 -4.99 -8.46
N TYR A 101 0.52 -4.32 -7.96
CA TYR A 101 0.13 -4.43 -6.57
C TYR A 101 -1.36 -4.20 -6.33
N ILE A 102 -1.81 -4.66 -5.18
CA ILE A 102 -3.15 -4.45 -4.64
C ILE A 102 -3.00 -3.88 -3.23
N LEU A 103 -3.70 -2.79 -2.92
CA LEU A 103 -3.76 -2.19 -1.60
C LEU A 103 -5.20 -2.07 -1.14
N ASN A 104 -5.46 -2.38 0.13
CA ASN A 104 -6.73 -2.11 0.80
C ASN A 104 -6.64 -0.75 1.50
N VAL A 105 -7.07 0.30 0.84
CA VAL A 105 -6.81 1.70 1.22
C VAL A 105 -7.89 2.24 2.14
N HIS A 106 -7.50 2.71 3.32
CA HIS A 106 -8.36 3.38 4.30
C HIS A 106 -8.31 4.90 4.22
N ASN A 107 -7.16 5.45 3.82
CA ASN A 107 -6.98 6.90 3.69
C ASN A 107 -6.18 7.19 2.41
N SER A 108 -6.61 8.17 1.65
CA SER A 108 -5.90 8.65 0.46
C SER A 108 -5.83 10.18 0.50
N GLU A 109 -4.61 10.72 0.48
CA GLU A 109 -4.33 12.17 0.46
C GLU A 109 -5.07 12.95 1.58
N GLY A 110 -5.16 12.36 2.79
CA GLY A 110 -5.86 12.95 3.93
C GLY A 110 -7.36 12.68 3.99
N VAL A 111 -7.94 12.09 2.95
CA VAL A 111 -9.37 11.70 2.93
C VAL A 111 -9.51 10.29 3.50
N GLN A 112 -10.15 10.19 4.65
CA GLN A 112 -10.45 8.89 5.26
C GLN A 112 -11.73 8.31 4.68
N TYR A 113 -11.68 7.04 4.27
CA TYR A 113 -12.83 6.30 3.77
C TYR A 113 -13.61 5.64 4.93
N GLU A 114 -14.93 5.61 4.83
CA GLU A 114 -15.78 4.86 5.77
C GLU A 114 -15.56 3.36 5.62
N GLU A 115 -15.48 2.89 4.37
CA GLU A 115 -15.09 1.53 4.00
C GLU A 115 -13.82 1.58 3.15
N PRO A 116 -12.88 0.63 3.36
CA PRO A 116 -11.64 0.60 2.59
C PRO A 116 -11.90 0.38 1.10
N LYS A 117 -11.08 0.99 0.26
CA LYS A 117 -11.15 0.88 -1.19
C LYS A 117 -9.94 0.15 -1.75
N LEU A 118 -10.18 -0.75 -2.71
CA LEU A 118 -9.09 -1.41 -3.41
C LEU A 118 -8.40 -0.44 -4.39
N LYS A 119 -7.10 -0.24 -4.21
CA LYS A 119 -6.21 0.37 -5.21
C LYS A 119 -5.44 -0.76 -5.90
N ILE A 120 -5.66 -0.92 -7.20
CA ILE A 120 -5.05 -1.99 -8.01
C ILE A 120 -4.22 -1.34 -9.10
N MET A 121 -2.97 -1.77 -9.23
CA MET A 121 -2.04 -1.27 -10.25
C MET A 121 -1.45 -2.41 -11.07
N GLY A 122 -1.37 -2.21 -12.39
CA GLY A 122 -0.66 -3.07 -13.33
C GLY A 122 -1.28 -4.45 -13.60
N ILE A 123 -2.22 -4.88 -12.79
CA ILE A 123 -2.85 -6.22 -12.86
C ILE A 123 -3.99 -6.21 -13.90
N GLU A 124 -4.33 -7.38 -14.44
CA GLU A 124 -5.35 -7.57 -15.48
C GLU A 124 -6.73 -7.01 -15.11
N ALA A 125 -7.04 -6.93 -13.82
CA ALA A 125 -8.30 -6.37 -13.31
C ALA A 125 -8.53 -4.88 -13.66
N VAL A 126 -7.48 -4.14 -14.08
CA VAL A 126 -7.58 -2.73 -14.45
C VAL A 126 -7.16 -2.46 -15.90
N LYS A 127 -6.68 -3.47 -16.63
CA LYS A 127 -6.27 -3.31 -18.04
C LYS A 127 -7.48 -3.23 -18.96
N SER A 128 -7.48 -2.29 -19.90
CA SER A 128 -8.55 -2.14 -20.90
C SER A 128 -8.64 -3.33 -21.88
N SER A 129 -7.53 -4.04 -22.08
CA SER A 129 -7.47 -5.25 -22.91
C SER A 129 -8.19 -6.47 -22.30
N THR A 130 -8.45 -6.45 -20.99
CA THR A 130 -9.16 -7.52 -20.29
C THR A 130 -10.68 -7.31 -20.40
N PRO A 131 -11.48 -8.31 -20.80
CA PRO A 131 -12.93 -8.20 -20.86
C PRO A 131 -13.54 -7.73 -19.53
N GLU A 132 -14.61 -6.95 -19.61
CA GLU A 132 -15.21 -6.32 -18.42
C GLU A 132 -15.66 -7.32 -17.36
N HIS A 133 -16.29 -8.41 -17.78
CA HIS A 133 -16.73 -9.46 -16.85
C HIS A 133 -15.55 -10.10 -16.10
N CYS A 134 -14.40 -10.32 -16.78
CA CYS A 134 -13.18 -10.81 -16.16
C CYS A 134 -12.60 -9.80 -15.16
N ARG A 135 -12.57 -8.51 -15.54
CA ARG A 135 -12.12 -7.46 -14.61
C ARG A 135 -12.98 -7.41 -13.34
N ASN A 136 -14.29 -7.53 -13.50
CA ASN A 136 -15.24 -7.52 -12.39
C ASN A 136 -15.09 -8.75 -11.49
N ALA A 137 -14.89 -9.93 -12.08
CA ALA A 137 -14.61 -11.16 -11.35
C ALA A 137 -13.29 -11.06 -10.56
N LEU A 138 -12.22 -10.59 -11.18
CA LEU A 138 -10.93 -10.37 -10.52
C LEU A 138 -11.01 -9.37 -9.37
N LYS A 139 -11.71 -8.23 -9.55
CA LYS A 139 -11.90 -7.25 -8.48
C LYS A 139 -12.65 -7.83 -7.28
N LYS A 140 -13.65 -8.67 -7.51
CA LYS A 140 -14.36 -9.39 -6.45
C LYS A 140 -13.43 -10.39 -5.74
N ALA A 141 -12.66 -11.19 -6.51
CA ALA A 141 -11.67 -12.09 -5.94
C ALA A 141 -10.68 -11.35 -5.04
N PHE A 142 -10.11 -10.23 -5.52
CA PHE A 142 -9.16 -9.44 -4.73
C PHE A 142 -9.79 -8.85 -3.46
N LYS A 143 -11.06 -8.45 -3.51
CA LYS A 143 -11.77 -8.00 -2.32
C LYS A 143 -11.90 -9.11 -1.27
N ILE A 144 -12.09 -10.35 -1.71
CA ILE A 144 -12.11 -11.51 -0.83
C ILE A 144 -10.70 -11.80 -0.29
N VAL A 145 -9.67 -11.78 -1.15
CA VAL A 145 -8.27 -12.02 -0.74
C VAL A 145 -7.80 -11.08 0.36
N VAL A 146 -8.18 -9.79 0.31
CA VAL A 146 -7.72 -8.81 1.30
C VAL A 146 -8.56 -8.76 2.57
N ASN A 147 -9.80 -9.31 2.57
CA ASN A 147 -10.73 -9.20 3.71
C ASN A 147 -11.22 -10.55 4.24
N GLY A 148 -11.06 -11.64 3.49
CA GLY A 148 -11.57 -12.97 3.79
C GLY A 148 -10.49 -13.99 4.10
N THR A 149 -10.89 -15.25 4.04
CA THR A 149 -10.03 -16.41 4.26
C THR A 149 -9.67 -17.09 2.94
N GLU A 150 -8.71 -18.03 2.99
CA GLU A 150 -8.36 -18.85 1.83
C GLU A 150 -9.55 -19.66 1.33
N ASP A 151 -10.37 -20.21 2.24
CA ASP A 151 -11.56 -20.97 1.89
C ASP A 151 -12.59 -20.13 1.13
N ASP A 152 -12.79 -18.87 1.53
CA ASP A 152 -13.69 -17.93 0.82
C ASP A 152 -13.21 -17.67 -0.62
N VAL A 153 -11.90 -17.60 -0.82
CA VAL A 153 -11.31 -17.43 -2.17
C VAL A 153 -11.55 -18.67 -3.02
N ILE A 154 -11.33 -19.87 -2.47
CA ILE A 154 -11.53 -21.14 -3.16
C ILE A 154 -12.99 -21.28 -3.59
N GLU A 155 -13.93 -21.08 -2.66
CA GLU A 155 -15.37 -21.14 -2.92
C GLU A 155 -15.78 -20.17 -4.06
N TYR A 156 -15.24 -18.95 -4.02
CA TYR A 156 -15.52 -17.97 -5.06
C TYR A 156 -14.98 -18.41 -6.43
N ILE A 157 -13.75 -18.95 -6.50
CA ILE A 157 -13.15 -19.43 -7.75
C ILE A 157 -13.95 -20.59 -8.32
N GLU A 158 -14.38 -21.55 -7.50
CA GLU A 158 -15.21 -22.67 -7.91
C GLU A 158 -16.55 -22.19 -8.50
N THR A 159 -17.20 -21.23 -7.82
CA THR A 159 -18.45 -20.64 -8.29
C THR A 159 -18.31 -19.96 -9.66
N VAL A 160 -17.24 -19.17 -9.84
CA VAL A 160 -16.99 -18.48 -11.13
C VAL A 160 -16.66 -19.48 -12.22
N SER A 161 -15.82 -20.49 -11.95
CA SER A 161 -15.44 -21.53 -12.90
C SER A 161 -16.68 -22.33 -13.37
N TYR A 162 -17.54 -22.72 -12.45
CA TYR A 162 -18.76 -23.46 -12.76
C TYR A 162 -19.74 -22.64 -13.61
N THR A 163 -19.87 -21.35 -13.33
CA THR A 163 -20.74 -20.45 -14.09
C THR A 163 -20.26 -20.27 -15.53
N HIS A 164 -18.95 -20.15 -15.74
CA HIS A 164 -18.36 -20.01 -17.08
C HIS A 164 -18.43 -21.30 -17.90
N LEU A 165 -18.21 -22.47 -17.30
CA LEU A 165 -18.33 -23.75 -17.99
C LEU A 165 -19.75 -23.97 -18.51
N ARG A 166 -20.79 -23.69 -17.72
CA ARG A 166 -22.20 -23.82 -18.16
C ARG A 166 -22.60 -22.86 -19.26
N ALA A 167 -22.04 -21.67 -19.31
CA ALA A 167 -22.34 -20.70 -20.37
C ALA A 167 -21.86 -21.12 -21.77
N HIS A 168 -20.96 -22.11 -21.84
CA HIS A 168 -20.47 -22.69 -23.11
C HIS A 168 -21.20 -23.97 -23.53
N GLU A 169 -22.10 -24.52 -22.70
CA GLU A 169 -22.88 -25.73 -23.00
C GLU A 169 -24.29 -25.42 -23.55
N THR A 170 -24.67 -24.14 -23.68
CA THR A 170 -25.91 -23.66 -24.25
C THR A 170 -25.67 -22.85 -25.53
#